data_b43890d4d3b5ec7a98ef3de7d006058e
#
_entry.id   b43890d4d3b5ec7a98ef3de7d006058e
#
_cell.length_a   1.000
_cell.length_b   1.000
_cell.length_c   1.000
_cell.angle_alpha   90.00
_cell.angle_beta   90.00
_cell.angle_gamma   90.00
#
_symmetry.space_group_name_H-M   'P 1'
#
loop_
_entity.id
_entity.type
_entity.pdbx_description
1 polymer ?
#
loop_
_entity_poly.entity_id
_entity_poly.type
_entity_poly.pdbx_seq_one_letter_code
_entity_poly.pdbx_strand_id
1 'polypeptide(L)'
;QIGKHGGIALELRCEGDLHIDEHHTVEDSALALGQALREALGDKRGIGRYGFTLPMDESLASAALDFSGRPCFVFEGAFARDSVGGLPTELVPHFFRSLCDGAGLNLNLRVQGENDHHKDEACFKAFARALRQAVRRDGRELPSTKGMLA
;
A
#
# COMPACT_ATOMS: atom_id res chain seq x y z
N GLN A 1 -5.89 -8.33 -3.65
CA GLN A 1 -4.43 -8.42 -3.86
C GLN A 1 -3.68 -8.32 -2.52
N ILE A 2 -3.93 -7.27 -1.71
CA ILE A 2 -3.17 -7.02 -0.46
C ILE A 2 -3.18 -8.23 0.48
N GLY A 3 -4.33 -8.77 0.83
CA GLY A 3 -4.42 -9.94 1.73
C GLY A 3 -3.71 -11.17 1.14
N LYS A 4 -4.03 -11.53 -0.12
CA LYS A 4 -3.48 -12.74 -0.77
C LYS A 4 -1.97 -12.70 -0.93
N HIS A 5 -1.45 -11.63 -1.53
CA HIS A 5 -0.01 -11.51 -1.83
C HIS A 5 0.81 -11.02 -0.63
N GLY A 6 0.19 -10.24 0.27
CA GLY A 6 0.78 -9.84 1.55
C GLY A 6 0.88 -10.97 2.56
N GLY A 7 0.12 -12.05 2.36
CA GLY A 7 0.09 -13.17 3.30
C GLY A 7 -0.53 -12.82 4.64
N ILE A 8 -1.50 -11.90 4.65
CA ILE A 8 -2.23 -11.47 5.84
C ILE A 8 -3.70 -11.83 5.71
N ALA A 9 -4.33 -12.20 6.82
CA ALA A 9 -5.78 -12.32 6.88
C ALA A 9 -6.38 -10.92 6.91
N LEU A 10 -7.19 -10.60 5.91
CA LEU A 10 -7.82 -9.29 5.75
C LEU A 10 -9.31 -9.48 5.51
N GLU A 11 -10.12 -8.88 6.38
CA GLU A 11 -11.53 -8.66 6.19
C GLU A 11 -11.79 -7.15 6.19
N LEU A 12 -12.40 -6.65 5.13
CA LEU A 12 -12.76 -5.25 4.99
C LEU A 12 -14.20 -5.16 4.54
N ARG A 13 -14.99 -4.38 5.27
CA ARG A 13 -16.35 -4.02 4.89
C ARG A 13 -16.44 -2.51 4.79
N CYS A 14 -17.02 -2.04 3.73
CA CYS A 14 -17.25 -0.62 3.51
C CYS A 14 -18.64 -0.41 2.91
N GLU A 15 -19.40 0.51 3.48
CA GLU A 15 -20.63 1.05 2.93
C GLU A 15 -20.42 2.54 2.75
N GLY A 16 -20.45 3.01 1.53
CA GLY A 16 -20.11 4.40 1.20
C GLY A 16 -21.23 5.12 0.46
N ASP A 17 -21.03 6.40 0.29
CA ASP A 17 -21.93 7.34 -0.39
C ASP A 17 -21.74 7.32 -1.93
N LEU A 18 -21.73 6.13 -2.52
CA LEU A 18 -21.51 5.88 -3.96
C LEU A 18 -22.48 6.63 -4.87
N HIS A 19 -23.56 7.21 -4.31
CA HIS A 19 -24.45 8.11 -5.05
C HIS A 19 -23.84 9.49 -5.31
N ILE A 20 -22.73 9.81 -4.65
CA ILE A 20 -21.89 10.98 -4.89
C ILE A 20 -20.77 10.57 -5.85
N ASP A 21 -19.81 9.77 -5.36
CA ASP A 21 -18.75 9.12 -6.13
C ASP A 21 -18.04 8.05 -5.26
N GLU A 22 -16.95 7.49 -5.75
CA GLU A 22 -16.17 6.47 -5.06
C GLU A 22 -15.08 7.04 -4.14
N HIS A 23 -14.84 8.34 -4.15
CA HIS A 23 -13.70 8.98 -3.50
C HIS A 23 -13.63 8.68 -2.00
N HIS A 24 -14.68 9.05 -1.26
CA HIS A 24 -14.72 8.83 0.18
C HIS A 24 -14.61 7.35 0.56
N THR A 25 -15.29 6.48 -0.20
CA THR A 25 -15.26 5.02 0.02
C THR A 25 -13.83 4.47 -0.10
N VAL A 26 -13.08 4.91 -1.11
CA VAL A 26 -11.68 4.50 -1.34
C VAL A 26 -10.76 5.08 -0.28
N GLU A 27 -10.90 6.36 0.03
CA GLU A 27 -10.07 7.06 1.01
C GLU A 27 -10.24 6.45 2.41
N ASP A 28 -11.46 6.35 2.90
CA ASP A 28 -11.75 5.85 4.24
C ASP A 28 -11.37 4.38 4.39
N SER A 29 -11.58 3.57 3.36
CA SER A 29 -11.10 2.18 3.35
C SER A 29 -9.57 2.10 3.45
N ALA A 30 -8.86 2.97 2.77
CA ALA A 30 -7.40 3.02 2.80
C ALA A 30 -6.86 3.51 4.14
N LEU A 31 -7.46 4.56 4.71
CA LEU A 31 -7.11 5.08 6.03
C LEU A 31 -7.34 4.02 7.12
N ALA A 32 -8.51 3.36 7.11
CA ALA A 32 -8.84 2.30 8.07
C ALA A 32 -7.89 1.11 7.96
N LEU A 33 -7.55 0.68 6.74
CA LEU A 33 -6.57 -0.38 6.52
C LEU A 33 -5.18 0.03 7.02
N GLY A 34 -4.76 1.25 6.74
CA GLY A 34 -3.48 1.80 7.22
C GLY A 34 -3.42 1.83 8.74
N GLN A 35 -4.46 2.30 9.40
CA GLN A 35 -4.56 2.32 10.86
C GLN A 35 -4.53 0.91 11.45
N ALA A 36 -5.28 -0.04 10.88
CA ALA A 36 -5.26 -1.43 11.32
C ALA A 36 -3.88 -2.08 11.19
N LEU A 37 -3.14 -1.79 10.12
CA LEU A 37 -1.75 -2.22 9.96
C LEU A 37 -0.84 -1.61 11.04
N ARG A 38 -0.97 -0.33 11.30
CA ARG A 38 -0.21 0.37 12.35
C ARG A 38 -0.47 -0.25 13.74
N GLU A 39 -1.72 -0.50 14.07
CA GLU A 39 -2.10 -1.13 15.34
C GLU A 39 -1.57 -2.56 15.45
N ALA A 40 -1.69 -3.36 14.39
CA ALA A 40 -1.21 -4.73 14.35
C ALA A 40 0.33 -4.84 14.48
N LEU A 41 1.08 -3.86 13.97
CA LEU A 41 2.53 -3.82 14.09
C LEU A 41 3.00 -3.40 15.50
N GLY A 42 2.18 -2.66 16.22
CA GLY A 42 2.47 -2.20 17.59
C GLY A 42 3.79 -1.41 17.65
N ASP A 43 4.69 -1.83 18.54
CA ASP A 43 5.98 -1.18 18.74
C ASP A 43 7.01 -1.43 17.62
N LYS A 44 6.65 -2.23 16.63
CA LYS A 44 7.46 -2.56 15.44
C LYS A 44 8.76 -3.33 15.77
N ARG A 45 8.89 -3.91 16.97
CA ARG A 45 10.07 -4.69 17.32
C ARG A 45 10.16 -5.97 16.50
N GLY A 46 11.35 -6.25 16.01
CA GLY A 46 11.67 -7.47 15.27
C GLY A 46 11.11 -7.54 13.86
N ILE A 47 10.42 -6.48 13.36
CA ILE A 47 9.97 -6.46 11.96
C ILE A 47 11.13 -6.18 11.00
N GLY A 48 11.02 -6.62 9.75
CA GLY A 48 11.98 -6.29 8.69
C GLY A 48 12.02 -4.81 8.34
N ARG A 49 10.95 -4.06 8.67
CA ARG A 49 10.76 -2.64 8.45
C ARG A 49 10.66 -2.25 6.97
N TYR A 50 11.55 -2.75 6.14
CA TYR A 50 11.65 -2.41 4.71
C TYR A 50 11.15 -3.54 3.82
N GLY A 51 10.62 -3.19 2.64
CA GLY A 51 10.22 -4.15 1.64
C GLY A 51 10.32 -3.57 0.24
N PHE A 52 10.64 -4.46 -0.72
CA PHE A 52 10.86 -4.11 -2.12
C PHE A 52 10.29 -5.19 -3.02
N THR A 53 9.79 -4.83 -4.20
CA THR A 53 9.36 -5.80 -5.22
C THR A 53 9.23 -5.22 -6.63
N LEU A 54 9.27 -6.10 -7.61
CA LEU A 54 9.18 -5.92 -9.06
C LEU A 54 8.48 -7.17 -9.64
N PRO A 55 8.13 -7.30 -10.82
CA PRO A 55 7.28 -6.87 -11.90
C PRO A 55 6.00 -7.72 -12.09
N MET A 56 5.17 -7.42 -13.14
CA MET A 56 4.02 -8.20 -13.57
C MET A 56 3.82 -8.10 -15.08
N ASP A 57 4.02 -9.23 -15.82
CA ASP A 57 3.87 -9.35 -17.27
C ASP A 57 4.55 -8.20 -18.04
N GLU A 58 3.87 -7.53 -18.97
CA GLU A 58 4.36 -6.35 -19.68
C GLU A 58 4.35 -5.09 -18.80
N SER A 59 3.66 -5.13 -17.66
CA SER A 59 3.63 -4.05 -16.69
C SER A 59 4.67 -4.26 -15.59
N LEU A 60 5.41 -3.21 -15.31
CA LEU A 60 6.44 -3.20 -14.29
C LEU A 60 6.00 -2.28 -13.16
N ALA A 61 5.70 -2.84 -11.98
CA ALA A 61 5.50 -2.05 -10.78
C ALA A 61 6.61 -2.31 -9.77
N SER A 62 7.20 -1.27 -9.23
CA SER A 62 8.14 -1.35 -8.13
C SER A 62 7.59 -0.61 -6.91
N ALA A 63 7.62 -1.28 -5.77
CA ALA A 63 7.26 -0.70 -4.50
C ALA A 63 8.45 -0.77 -3.54
N ALA A 64 8.80 0.35 -2.94
CA ALA A 64 9.77 0.42 -1.85
C ALA A 64 9.09 1.09 -0.65
N LEU A 65 9.05 0.42 0.49
CA LEU A 65 8.38 0.91 1.67
C LEU A 65 9.25 0.87 2.93
N ASP A 66 8.93 1.76 3.88
CA ASP A 66 9.58 1.87 5.17
C ASP A 66 8.55 2.24 6.26
N PHE A 67 8.37 1.38 7.25
CA PHE A 67 7.54 1.67 8.42
C PHE A 67 8.23 2.63 9.40
N SER A 68 8.61 3.80 8.90
CA SER A 68 9.33 4.82 9.66
C SER A 68 8.48 5.54 10.71
N GLY A 69 7.16 5.42 10.65
CA GLY A 69 6.21 6.19 11.43
C GLY A 69 5.87 7.57 10.86
N ARG A 70 6.58 8.01 9.83
CA ARG A 70 6.32 9.28 9.14
C ARG A 70 5.72 9.01 7.77
N PRO A 71 4.46 9.39 7.52
CA PRO A 71 3.84 9.15 6.23
C PRO A 71 4.51 9.95 5.12
N CYS A 72 4.75 9.27 3.99
CA CYS A 72 5.22 9.91 2.76
C CYS A 72 4.85 9.01 1.58
N PHE A 73 4.22 9.56 0.57
CA PHE A 73 3.86 8.83 -0.63
C PHE A 73 4.41 9.51 -1.88
N VAL A 74 5.15 8.75 -2.67
CA VAL A 74 5.64 9.15 -3.98
C VAL A 74 5.10 8.16 -5.01
N PHE A 75 4.46 8.69 -6.06
CA PHE A 75 3.95 7.90 -7.17
C PHE A 75 4.56 8.38 -8.48
N GLU A 76 5.07 7.43 -9.26
CA GLU A 76 5.49 7.64 -10.63
C GLU A 76 4.76 6.65 -11.54
N GLY A 77 3.88 7.16 -12.38
CA GLY A 77 3.11 6.38 -13.33
C GLY A 77 1.99 7.21 -13.94
N ALA A 78 1.39 6.67 -14.98
CA ALA A 78 0.24 7.27 -15.62
C ALA A 78 -0.71 6.17 -16.11
N PHE A 79 -1.99 6.46 -16.00
CA PHE A 79 -3.07 5.67 -16.60
C PHE A 79 -3.61 6.41 -17.81
N ALA A 80 -3.90 5.68 -18.88
CA ALA A 80 -4.45 6.25 -20.10
C ALA A 80 -5.99 6.29 -20.09
N ARG A 81 -6.60 5.43 -19.28
CA ARG A 81 -8.07 5.31 -19.15
C ARG A 81 -8.52 6.02 -17.88
N ASP A 82 -9.72 6.61 -17.93
CA ASP A 82 -10.32 7.28 -16.77
C ASP A 82 -10.72 6.29 -15.68
N SER A 83 -11.03 5.04 -16.06
CA SER A 83 -11.42 4.00 -15.09
C SER A 83 -11.00 2.59 -15.51
N VAL A 84 -10.85 1.71 -14.53
CA VAL A 84 -10.61 0.27 -14.67
C VAL A 84 -11.63 -0.47 -13.79
N GLY A 85 -12.46 -1.32 -14.40
CA GLY A 85 -13.46 -2.10 -13.66
C GLY A 85 -14.44 -1.26 -12.82
N GLY A 86 -14.72 -0.03 -13.26
CA GLY A 86 -15.58 0.91 -12.53
C GLY A 86 -14.85 1.76 -11.46
N LEU A 87 -13.57 1.48 -11.18
CA LEU A 87 -12.75 2.30 -10.29
C LEU A 87 -12.09 3.41 -11.11
N PRO A 88 -12.29 4.71 -10.80
CA PRO A 88 -11.51 5.79 -11.38
C PRO A 88 -10.01 5.61 -11.13
N THR A 89 -9.20 5.72 -12.18
CA THR A 89 -7.76 5.43 -12.08
C THR A 89 -7.00 6.42 -11.21
N GLU A 90 -7.50 7.65 -11.07
CA GLU A 90 -6.96 8.65 -10.14
C GLU A 90 -7.06 8.20 -8.66
N LEU A 91 -8.00 7.32 -8.33
CA LEU A 91 -8.17 6.81 -6.98
C LEU A 91 -7.13 5.75 -6.60
N VAL A 92 -6.40 5.18 -7.56
CA VAL A 92 -5.31 4.23 -7.27
C VAL A 92 -4.18 4.90 -6.48
N PRO A 93 -3.55 6.00 -6.95
CA PRO A 93 -2.56 6.71 -6.14
C PRO A 93 -3.17 7.35 -4.88
N HIS A 94 -4.43 7.75 -4.92
CA HIS A 94 -5.12 8.30 -3.75
C HIS A 94 -5.27 7.25 -2.64
N PHE A 95 -5.67 6.02 -2.98
CA PHE A 95 -5.71 4.90 -2.05
C PHE A 95 -4.38 4.70 -1.31
N PHE A 96 -3.27 4.64 -2.06
CA PHE A 96 -1.95 4.42 -1.45
C PHE A 96 -1.48 5.59 -0.60
N ARG A 97 -1.84 6.83 -0.96
CA ARG A 97 -1.59 8.02 -0.15
C ARG A 97 -2.29 7.92 1.20
N SER A 98 -3.58 7.68 1.19
CA SER A 98 -4.41 7.57 2.39
C SER A 98 -3.97 6.40 3.28
N LEU A 99 -3.61 5.27 2.66
CA LEU A 99 -3.03 4.13 3.38
C LEU A 99 -1.70 4.50 4.06
N CYS A 100 -0.82 5.25 3.41
CA CYS A 100 0.43 5.72 3.99
C CYS A 100 0.20 6.63 5.19
N ASP A 101 -0.78 7.52 5.08
CA ASP A 101 -1.15 8.44 6.16
C ASP A 101 -1.67 7.66 7.38
N GLY A 102 -2.59 6.71 7.17
CA GLY A 102 -3.12 5.85 8.25
C GLY A 102 -2.06 4.96 8.90
N ALA A 103 -1.15 4.40 8.12
CA ALA A 103 -0.13 3.46 8.59
C ALA A 103 1.14 4.12 9.16
N GLY A 104 1.36 5.40 8.93
CA GLY A 104 2.65 6.04 9.21
C GLY A 104 3.77 5.46 8.33
N LEU A 105 3.48 5.26 7.06
CA LEU A 105 4.28 4.51 6.10
C LEU A 105 4.90 5.43 5.05
N ASN A 106 6.17 5.22 4.75
CA ASN A 106 6.80 5.73 3.54
C ASN A 106 6.61 4.73 2.40
N LEU A 107 6.14 5.17 1.25
CA LEU A 107 5.98 4.35 0.06
C LEU A 107 6.41 5.12 -1.19
N ASN A 108 7.36 4.55 -1.92
CA ASN A 108 7.66 4.90 -3.29
C ASN A 108 7.09 3.82 -4.20
N LEU A 109 6.12 4.18 -5.02
CA LEU A 109 5.45 3.29 -5.97
C LEU A 109 5.63 3.82 -7.38
N ARG A 110 6.23 3.01 -8.24
CA ARG A 110 6.38 3.32 -9.65
C ARG A 110 5.70 2.26 -10.48
N VAL A 111 5.02 2.65 -11.56
CA VAL A 111 4.40 1.71 -12.50
C VAL A 111 4.57 2.22 -13.94
N GLN A 112 4.87 1.28 -14.83
CA GLN A 112 4.87 1.49 -16.28
C GLN A 112 4.31 0.24 -16.96
N GLY A 113 3.72 0.41 -18.13
CA GLY A 113 3.09 -0.65 -18.91
C GLY A 113 2.09 -0.05 -19.89
N GLU A 114 1.48 -0.90 -20.70
CA GLU A 114 0.50 -0.48 -21.71
C GLU A 114 -0.94 -0.67 -21.23
N ASN A 115 -1.23 -1.77 -20.54
CA ASN A 115 -2.56 -2.11 -20.08
C ASN A 115 -2.82 -1.55 -18.67
N ASP A 116 -3.79 -0.64 -18.55
CA ASP A 116 -4.10 0.00 -17.27
C ASP A 116 -4.63 -0.95 -16.20
N HIS A 117 -5.36 -2.01 -16.58
CA HIS A 117 -5.75 -3.06 -15.65
C HIS A 117 -4.52 -3.78 -15.05
N HIS A 118 -3.56 -4.12 -15.91
CA HIS A 118 -2.30 -4.74 -15.46
C HIS A 118 -1.48 -3.78 -14.60
N LYS A 119 -1.43 -2.49 -14.95
CA LYS A 119 -0.75 -1.47 -14.12
C LYS A 119 -1.37 -1.34 -12.74
N ASP A 120 -2.71 -1.25 -12.67
CA ASP A 120 -3.44 -1.19 -11.40
C ASP A 120 -3.17 -2.44 -10.55
N GLU A 121 -3.40 -3.61 -11.10
CA GLU A 121 -3.16 -4.87 -10.40
C GLU A 121 -1.70 -5.02 -9.97
N ALA A 122 -0.75 -4.60 -10.80
CA ALA A 122 0.69 -4.61 -10.49
C ALA A 122 1.02 -3.73 -9.29
N CYS A 123 0.43 -2.55 -9.16
CA CYS A 123 0.61 -1.67 -8.01
C CYS A 123 0.22 -2.37 -6.70
N PHE A 124 -0.97 -2.96 -6.65
CA PHE A 124 -1.46 -3.65 -5.45
C PHE A 124 -0.65 -4.91 -5.14
N LYS A 125 -0.24 -5.68 -6.14
CA LYS A 125 0.63 -6.85 -5.94
C LYS A 125 2.02 -6.46 -5.46
N ALA A 126 2.62 -5.44 -6.07
CA ALA A 126 3.94 -4.94 -5.70
C ALA A 126 3.94 -4.46 -4.25
N PHE A 127 2.98 -3.63 -3.88
CA PHE A 127 2.80 -3.19 -2.50
C PHE A 127 2.62 -4.38 -1.54
N ALA A 128 1.73 -5.32 -1.86
CA ALA A 128 1.46 -6.48 -1.00
C ALA A 128 2.71 -7.34 -0.74
N ARG A 129 3.53 -7.54 -1.76
CA ARG A 129 4.78 -8.32 -1.64
C ARG A 129 5.83 -7.56 -0.83
N ALA A 130 5.96 -6.26 -1.04
CA ALA A 130 6.83 -5.41 -0.23
C ALA A 130 6.38 -5.38 1.23
N LEU A 131 5.07 -5.25 1.47
CA LEU A 131 4.47 -5.32 2.80
C LEU A 131 4.82 -6.63 3.51
N ARG A 132 4.67 -7.77 2.82
CA ARG A 132 5.00 -9.10 3.37
C ARG A 132 6.44 -9.20 3.84
N GLN A 133 7.38 -8.59 3.12
CA GLN A 133 8.78 -8.54 3.54
C GLN A 133 8.96 -7.67 4.79
N ALA A 134 8.36 -6.50 4.77
CA ALA A 134 8.53 -5.49 5.81
C ALA A 134 7.93 -5.90 7.17
N VAL A 135 6.81 -6.62 7.16
CA VAL A 135 6.13 -7.05 8.40
C VAL A 135 6.66 -8.37 8.97
N ARG A 136 7.53 -9.06 8.24
CA ARG A 136 8.15 -10.28 8.72
C ARG A 136 8.96 -10.00 9.98
N ARG A 137 8.76 -10.81 11.01
CA ARG A 137 9.52 -10.71 12.27
C ARG A 137 10.69 -11.69 12.24
N ASP A 138 11.90 -11.15 12.25
CA ASP A 138 13.14 -11.94 12.22
C ASP A 138 13.99 -11.75 13.50
N GLY A 139 13.47 -11.02 14.50
CA GLY A 139 14.19 -10.73 15.75
C GLY A 139 13.32 -10.09 16.81
N ARG A 140 13.96 -9.46 17.79
CA ARG A 140 13.29 -8.75 18.90
C ARG A 140 13.75 -7.30 19.03
N GLU A 141 14.76 -6.91 18.28
CA GLU A 141 15.32 -5.56 18.34
C GLU A 141 14.46 -4.58 17.54
N LEU A 142 14.49 -3.33 17.95
CA LEU A 142 13.88 -2.26 17.16
C LEU A 142 14.81 -1.94 15.99
N PRO A 143 14.35 -2.04 14.73
CA PRO A 143 15.19 -1.78 13.55
C PRO A 143 15.40 -0.28 13.32
N SER A 144 15.99 0.39 14.31
CA SER A 144 16.23 1.84 14.29
C SER A 144 17.47 2.19 15.07
N THR A 145 18.40 2.89 14.44
CA THR A 145 19.60 3.44 15.09
C THR A 145 19.29 4.59 16.07
N LYS A 146 18.08 5.15 15.96
CA LYS A 146 17.59 6.23 16.86
C LYS A 146 16.88 5.69 18.10
N GLY A 147 16.71 4.36 18.20
CA GLY A 147 16.02 3.71 19.30
C GLY A 147 14.50 3.93 19.34
N MET A 148 13.94 4.52 18.27
CA MET A 148 12.49 4.74 18.13
C MET A 148 12.07 4.66 16.67
N LEU A 149 10.83 4.25 16.45
CA LEU A 149 10.05 4.43 15.21
C LEU A 149 8.76 5.13 15.62
N ALA A 150 8.51 6.28 15.04
CA ALA A 150 7.35 7.11 15.40
C ALA A 150 6.03 6.41 15.12
#